data_6441352227c5fd8d4de14ac779fe1411
#
_entry.id   6441352227c5fd8d4de14ac779fe1411
#
_cell.length_a   1.000
_cell.length_b   1.000
_cell.length_c   1.000
_cell.angle_alpha   90.00
_cell.angle_beta   90.00
_cell.angle_gamma   90.00
#
_symmetry.space_group_name_H-M   'P 1'
#
loop_
_entity.id
_entity.type
_entity.pdbx_description
1 polymer ?
#
loop_
_entity_poly.entity_id
_entity_poly.type
_entity_poly.pdbx_seq_one_letter_code
_entity_poly.pdbx_strand_id
1 'polypeptide(L)'
;MIKLYHRTPVASSVRESEQIQNAWVYVVDPTEHELDELVRMDGLERDLLQDAIDPNEVPRIQQEGSVTYFFLRAPSGTGDQAQTVPLLIAITPSFIITVSRQPFSWLERFLHGTASYSTEWRSQLVWRILLELNARFHVAINDIARRVRSNISPNQTIQNEDILRLVAFEGILNDYLAALQPVNSMLTNVMAGKHIKVYDEDKDLMEDVVLGNTQVLEAGRAQLRTTVNMREAYS
;
A
#
# COMPACT_ATOMS: atom_id res chain seq x y z
N MET A 1 -7.91 0.28 -17.10
CA MET A 1 -6.83 -0.38 -17.92
C MET A 1 -6.39 -1.65 -17.21
N ILE A 2 -6.47 -2.79 -17.89
CA ILE A 2 -6.05 -4.11 -17.39
C ILE A 2 -4.83 -4.58 -18.19
N LYS A 3 -3.79 -5.04 -17.50
CA LYS A 3 -2.59 -5.65 -18.10
C LYS A 3 -2.18 -6.89 -17.34
N LEU A 4 -1.72 -7.91 -18.06
CA LEU A 4 -1.24 -9.16 -17.50
C LEU A 4 0.28 -9.24 -17.66
N TYR A 5 0.97 -9.50 -16.58
CA TYR A 5 2.42 -9.60 -16.55
C TYR A 5 2.88 -10.95 -16.03
N HIS A 6 3.93 -11.48 -16.66
CA HIS A 6 4.56 -12.73 -16.28
C HIS A 6 6.05 -12.51 -16.00
N ARG A 7 6.52 -13.16 -14.94
CA ARG A 7 7.93 -13.29 -14.63
C ARG A 7 8.19 -14.64 -13.97
N THR A 8 8.96 -15.49 -14.65
CA THR A 8 9.42 -16.74 -14.06
C THR A 8 10.59 -16.52 -13.09
N PRO A 9 10.91 -17.47 -12.19
CA PRO A 9 12.00 -17.32 -11.22
C PRO A 9 13.37 -17.06 -11.85
N VAL A 10 13.61 -17.55 -13.06
CA VAL A 10 14.87 -17.43 -13.79
C VAL A 10 14.90 -16.26 -14.79
N ALA A 11 13.76 -15.57 -14.98
CA ALA A 11 13.68 -14.48 -15.94
C ALA A 11 14.32 -13.20 -15.40
N SER A 12 15.10 -12.52 -16.23
CA SER A 12 15.69 -11.21 -15.92
C SER A 12 14.72 -10.04 -16.08
N SER A 13 13.58 -10.25 -16.77
CA SER A 13 12.59 -9.20 -17.05
C SER A 13 11.17 -9.73 -16.97
N VAL A 14 10.23 -8.82 -16.74
CA VAL A 14 8.79 -9.05 -16.83
C VAL A 14 8.35 -9.01 -18.28
N ARG A 15 7.35 -9.80 -18.64
CA ARG A 15 6.74 -9.82 -19.99
C ARG A 15 5.25 -9.60 -19.88
N GLU A 16 4.70 -8.75 -20.73
CA GLU A 16 3.26 -8.64 -20.94
C GLU A 16 2.77 -9.87 -21.72
N SER A 17 1.62 -10.44 -21.34
CA SER A 17 1.08 -11.68 -21.88
C SER A 17 -0.46 -11.65 -21.82
N GLU A 18 -1.10 -12.47 -22.61
CA GLU A 18 -2.56 -12.69 -22.55
C GLU A 18 -2.95 -13.89 -21.66
N GLN A 19 -1.97 -14.67 -21.21
CA GLN A 19 -2.22 -15.84 -20.38
C GLN A 19 -2.42 -15.45 -18.92
N ILE A 20 -3.52 -15.88 -18.32
CA ILE A 20 -3.87 -15.53 -16.93
C ILE A 20 -3.15 -16.40 -15.89
N GLN A 21 -2.88 -17.67 -16.20
CA GLN A 21 -2.26 -18.60 -15.25
C GLN A 21 -0.87 -18.10 -14.82
N ASN A 22 -0.66 -17.96 -13.50
CA ASN A 22 0.55 -17.40 -12.90
C ASN A 22 0.86 -15.96 -13.33
N ALA A 23 -0.15 -15.19 -13.76
CA ALA A 23 0.00 -13.79 -14.08
C ALA A 23 -0.05 -12.90 -12.83
N TRP A 24 0.53 -11.74 -12.94
CA TRP A 24 0.15 -10.57 -12.17
C TRP A 24 -0.77 -9.71 -13.02
N VAL A 25 -2.05 -9.66 -12.65
CA VAL A 25 -3.06 -8.82 -13.28
C VAL A 25 -2.96 -7.43 -12.67
N TYR A 26 -2.47 -6.47 -13.44
CA TYR A 26 -2.28 -5.09 -13.01
C TYR A 26 -3.43 -4.23 -13.52
N VAL A 27 -4.22 -3.66 -12.62
CA VAL A 27 -5.44 -2.91 -12.94
C VAL A 27 -5.34 -1.51 -12.37
N VAL A 28 -5.51 -0.53 -13.25
CA VAL A 28 -5.53 0.89 -12.87
C VAL A 28 -6.76 1.56 -13.45
N ASP A 29 -7.51 2.24 -12.58
CA ASP A 29 -8.73 2.98 -12.90
C ASP A 29 -9.68 2.18 -13.81
N PRO A 30 -10.17 1.02 -13.32
CA PRO A 30 -11.02 0.16 -14.11
C PRO A 30 -12.37 0.81 -14.39
N THR A 31 -12.84 0.67 -15.61
CA THR A 31 -14.22 0.98 -16.00
C THR A 31 -15.18 -0.12 -15.50
N GLU A 32 -16.49 0.16 -15.48
CA GLU A 32 -17.51 -0.85 -15.14
C GLU A 32 -17.40 -2.10 -16.03
N HIS A 33 -17.13 -1.91 -17.32
CA HIS A 33 -16.92 -3.01 -18.27
C HIS A 33 -15.69 -3.84 -17.90
N GLU A 34 -14.58 -3.20 -17.52
CA GLU A 34 -13.37 -3.90 -17.07
C GLU A 34 -13.59 -4.63 -15.75
N LEU A 35 -14.41 -4.09 -14.82
CA LEU A 35 -14.83 -4.83 -13.62
C LEU A 35 -15.64 -6.08 -13.97
N ASP A 36 -16.55 -5.99 -14.95
CA ASP A 36 -17.31 -7.15 -15.43
C ASP A 36 -16.40 -8.21 -16.10
N GLU A 37 -15.33 -7.80 -16.78
CA GLU A 37 -14.33 -8.70 -17.32
C GLU A 37 -13.54 -9.41 -16.21
N LEU A 38 -13.13 -8.68 -15.16
CA LEU A 38 -12.41 -9.22 -14.02
C LEU A 38 -13.25 -10.28 -13.25
N VAL A 39 -14.54 -10.04 -13.07
CA VAL A 39 -15.46 -11.00 -12.40
C VAL A 39 -15.59 -12.32 -13.17
N ARG A 40 -15.41 -12.32 -14.48
CA ARG A 40 -15.38 -13.55 -15.29
C ARG A 40 -14.07 -14.34 -15.11
N MET A 41 -13.05 -13.71 -14.55
CA MET A 41 -11.84 -14.40 -14.13
C MET A 41 -12.12 -15.21 -12.87
N ASP A 42 -11.40 -16.31 -12.68
CA ASP A 42 -11.65 -17.29 -11.65
C ASP A 42 -11.68 -16.72 -10.22
N GLY A 43 -12.87 -16.74 -9.61
CA GLY A 43 -13.11 -16.52 -8.19
C GLY A 43 -13.14 -15.06 -7.70
N LEU A 44 -13.13 -14.05 -8.60
CA LEU A 44 -13.23 -12.65 -8.18
C LEU A 44 -14.68 -12.21 -7.96
N GLU A 45 -14.93 -11.51 -6.85
CA GLU A 45 -16.25 -10.98 -6.50
C GLU A 45 -16.40 -9.51 -6.89
N ARG A 46 -17.52 -9.16 -7.55
CA ARG A 46 -17.77 -7.82 -8.07
C ARG A 46 -17.77 -6.75 -6.97
N ASP A 47 -18.49 -7.02 -5.88
CA ASP A 47 -18.62 -6.05 -4.80
C ASP A 47 -17.27 -5.73 -4.17
N LEU A 48 -16.40 -6.74 -4.01
CA LEU A 48 -15.04 -6.56 -3.49
C LEU A 48 -14.12 -5.81 -4.47
N LEU A 49 -14.34 -5.95 -5.77
CA LEU A 49 -13.63 -5.14 -6.77
C LEU A 49 -14.11 -3.69 -6.79
N GLN A 50 -15.40 -3.44 -6.52
CA GLN A 50 -15.94 -2.09 -6.35
C GLN A 50 -15.42 -1.41 -5.09
N ASP A 51 -15.33 -2.13 -3.96
CA ASP A 51 -14.70 -1.65 -2.73
C ASP A 51 -13.24 -1.22 -2.98
N ALA A 52 -12.53 -1.94 -3.85
CA ALA A 52 -11.13 -1.62 -4.20
C ALA A 52 -10.93 -0.21 -4.79
N ILE A 53 -11.96 0.37 -5.36
CA ILE A 53 -11.94 1.71 -5.95
C ILE A 53 -12.73 2.74 -5.13
N ASP A 54 -13.33 2.36 -3.99
CA ASP A 54 -13.95 3.31 -3.07
C ASP A 54 -12.88 4.15 -2.35
N PRO A 55 -12.89 5.50 -2.50
CA PRO A 55 -11.91 6.36 -1.83
C PRO A 55 -11.96 6.27 -0.30
N ASN A 56 -13.07 5.82 0.28
CA ASN A 56 -13.27 5.72 1.72
C ASN A 56 -13.03 4.31 2.28
N GLU A 57 -12.64 3.35 1.43
CA GLU A 57 -12.44 1.97 1.85
C GLU A 57 -11.39 1.84 2.96
N VAL A 58 -11.72 1.05 3.97
CA VAL A 58 -10.89 0.84 5.17
C VAL A 58 -10.00 -0.40 4.98
N PRO A 59 -8.71 -0.32 5.35
CA PRO A 59 -7.81 -1.47 5.26
C PRO A 59 -8.35 -2.67 6.05
N ARG A 60 -8.48 -3.81 5.36
CA ARG A 60 -8.89 -5.11 5.91
C ARG A 60 -8.36 -6.26 5.09
N ILE A 61 -8.40 -7.44 5.66
CA ILE A 61 -8.25 -8.70 4.93
C ILE A 61 -9.59 -9.42 4.91
N GLN A 62 -9.95 -9.93 3.76
CA GLN A 62 -11.18 -10.70 3.56
C GLN A 62 -10.86 -11.93 2.72
N GLN A 63 -11.44 -13.05 3.09
CA GLN A 63 -11.36 -14.29 2.33
C GLN A 63 -12.76 -14.62 1.80
N GLU A 64 -12.85 -14.83 0.49
CA GLU A 64 -14.07 -15.26 -0.16
C GLU A 64 -13.74 -16.47 -1.05
N GLY A 65 -14.34 -17.61 -0.72
CA GLY A 65 -13.99 -18.87 -1.36
C GLY A 65 -12.49 -19.21 -1.24
N SER A 66 -11.82 -19.31 -2.37
CA SER A 66 -10.38 -19.57 -2.45
C SER A 66 -9.52 -18.32 -2.65
N VAL A 67 -10.13 -17.13 -2.67
CA VAL A 67 -9.45 -15.86 -2.89
C VAL A 67 -9.26 -15.10 -1.58
N THR A 68 -8.08 -14.57 -1.38
CA THR A 68 -7.76 -13.68 -0.25
C THR A 68 -7.52 -12.27 -0.76
N TYR A 69 -8.29 -11.32 -0.25
CA TYR A 69 -8.28 -9.91 -0.59
C TYR A 69 -7.61 -9.11 0.53
N PHE A 70 -6.61 -8.30 0.18
CA PHE A 70 -5.98 -7.31 1.05
C PHE A 70 -6.42 -5.93 0.60
N PHE A 71 -7.34 -5.33 1.31
CA PHE A 71 -7.69 -3.93 1.13
C PHE A 71 -6.66 -3.10 1.90
N LEU A 72 -5.97 -2.25 1.19
CA LEU A 72 -4.87 -1.44 1.68
C LEU A 72 -5.07 0.01 1.25
N ARG A 73 -4.27 0.89 1.81
CA ARG A 73 -4.13 2.26 1.32
C ARG A 73 -2.66 2.56 1.11
N ALA A 74 -2.33 3.26 0.05
CA ALA A 74 -0.96 3.65 -0.28
C ALA A 74 -0.81 5.18 -0.22
N PRO A 75 0.32 5.71 0.26
CA PRO A 75 0.57 7.15 0.25
C PRO A 75 0.73 7.66 -1.17
N SER A 76 0.13 8.81 -1.44
CA SER A 76 0.16 9.51 -2.72
C SER A 76 0.24 11.02 -2.52
N GLY A 77 0.79 11.73 -3.49
CA GLY A 77 1.03 13.16 -3.37
C GLY A 77 2.21 13.49 -2.45
N THR A 78 2.47 14.78 -2.27
CA THR A 78 3.53 15.31 -1.39
C THR A 78 3.11 16.61 -0.74
N GLY A 79 3.69 16.96 0.42
CA GLY A 79 3.37 18.21 1.13
C GLY A 79 1.90 18.31 1.50
N ASP A 80 1.28 19.43 1.20
CA ASP A 80 -0.11 19.74 1.53
C ASP A 80 -1.12 18.94 0.67
N GLN A 81 -0.65 18.30 -0.41
CA GLN A 81 -1.42 17.43 -1.29
C GLN A 81 -1.24 15.94 -0.95
N ALA A 82 -0.54 15.64 0.13
CA ALA A 82 -0.32 14.27 0.55
C ALA A 82 -1.62 13.66 1.08
N GLN A 83 -1.88 12.43 0.67
CA GLN A 83 -3.09 11.68 1.03
C GLN A 83 -2.83 10.17 0.97
N THR A 84 -3.82 9.36 1.30
CA THR A 84 -3.80 7.93 1.02
C THR A 84 -4.82 7.57 -0.05
N VAL A 85 -4.50 6.59 -0.88
CA VAL A 85 -5.35 6.09 -1.98
C VAL A 85 -5.54 4.58 -1.83
N PRO A 86 -6.75 4.05 -2.08
CA PRO A 86 -7.00 2.61 -2.04
C PRO A 86 -6.08 1.82 -2.96
N LEU A 87 -5.66 0.67 -2.48
CA LEU A 87 -4.92 -0.35 -3.21
C LEU A 87 -5.43 -1.72 -2.78
N LEU A 88 -6.03 -2.48 -3.68
CA LEU A 88 -6.34 -3.88 -3.46
C LEU A 88 -5.20 -4.75 -3.97
N ILE A 89 -4.86 -5.78 -3.19
CA ILE A 89 -4.11 -6.95 -3.67
C ILE A 89 -4.99 -8.16 -3.40
N ALA A 90 -5.23 -9.00 -4.42
CA ALA A 90 -5.91 -10.27 -4.18
C ALA A 90 -5.09 -11.43 -4.72
N ILE A 91 -5.09 -12.53 -3.97
CA ILE A 91 -4.43 -13.79 -4.33
C ILE A 91 -5.52 -14.78 -4.68
N THR A 92 -5.51 -15.26 -5.91
CA THR A 92 -6.36 -16.35 -6.38
C THR A 92 -5.55 -17.64 -6.48
N PRO A 93 -6.21 -18.81 -6.70
CA PRO A 93 -5.48 -20.04 -7.00
C PRO A 93 -4.63 -19.98 -8.27
N SER A 94 -4.98 -19.11 -9.22
CA SER A 94 -4.39 -19.06 -10.56
C SER A 94 -3.48 -17.87 -10.79
N PHE A 95 -3.73 -16.72 -10.16
CA PHE A 95 -3.02 -15.46 -10.41
C PHE A 95 -3.02 -14.55 -9.18
N ILE A 96 -2.30 -13.46 -9.25
CA ILE A 96 -2.38 -12.33 -8.32
C ILE A 96 -2.93 -11.11 -9.07
N ILE A 97 -3.75 -10.30 -8.41
CA ILE A 97 -4.27 -9.06 -8.97
C ILE A 97 -4.00 -7.89 -8.05
N THR A 98 -3.65 -6.74 -8.62
CA THR A 98 -3.63 -5.45 -7.94
C THR A 98 -4.59 -4.50 -8.63
N VAL A 99 -5.44 -3.81 -7.84
CA VAL A 99 -6.42 -2.83 -8.34
C VAL A 99 -6.21 -1.51 -7.62
N SER A 100 -6.15 -0.42 -8.36
CA SER A 100 -6.02 0.94 -7.83
C SER A 100 -6.71 1.97 -8.74
N ARG A 101 -7.07 3.14 -8.18
CA ARG A 101 -7.66 4.25 -8.97
C ARG A 101 -6.63 5.05 -9.75
N GLN A 102 -5.37 4.93 -9.43
CA GLN A 102 -4.28 5.65 -10.09
C GLN A 102 -3.02 4.78 -10.14
N PRO A 103 -2.13 5.01 -11.10
CA PRO A 103 -0.86 4.30 -11.15
C PRO A 103 0.03 4.71 -9.97
N PHE A 104 0.76 3.74 -9.44
CA PHE A 104 1.80 3.98 -8.45
C PHE A 104 3.17 3.73 -9.10
N SER A 105 3.97 4.76 -9.26
CA SER A 105 5.30 4.67 -9.88
C SER A 105 6.23 3.67 -9.18
N TRP A 106 6.05 3.48 -7.86
CA TRP A 106 6.79 2.48 -7.10
C TRP A 106 6.33 1.05 -7.42
N LEU A 107 5.05 0.83 -7.70
CA LEU A 107 4.51 -0.47 -8.11
C LEU A 107 4.91 -0.79 -9.56
N GLU A 108 4.88 0.20 -10.44
CA GLU A 108 5.36 0.06 -11.83
C GLU A 108 6.86 -0.30 -11.91
N ARG A 109 7.66 0.09 -10.91
CA ARG A 109 9.08 -0.33 -10.84
C ARG A 109 9.27 -1.83 -10.69
N PHE A 110 8.31 -2.57 -10.13
CA PHE A 110 8.33 -4.02 -10.17
C PHE A 110 8.23 -4.54 -11.61
N LEU A 111 7.47 -3.86 -12.47
CA LEU A 111 7.28 -4.24 -13.86
C LEU A 111 8.51 -3.94 -14.72
N HIS A 112 9.25 -2.89 -14.40
CA HIS A 112 10.38 -2.40 -15.21
C HIS A 112 11.74 -2.54 -14.53
N GLY A 113 11.78 -2.98 -13.28
CA GLY A 113 12.98 -3.01 -12.46
C GLY A 113 13.71 -4.36 -12.45
N THR A 114 14.88 -4.34 -11.81
CA THR A 114 15.72 -5.52 -11.57
C THR A 114 15.35 -6.29 -10.29
N ALA A 115 14.23 -5.92 -9.62
CA ALA A 115 13.80 -6.61 -8.40
C ALA A 115 13.62 -8.11 -8.67
N SER A 116 14.22 -8.95 -7.83
CA SER A 116 14.11 -10.41 -7.95
C SER A 116 12.77 -10.86 -7.37
N TYR A 117 11.81 -11.21 -8.22
CA TYR A 117 10.54 -11.83 -7.84
C TYR A 117 10.04 -12.71 -8.97
N SER A 118 9.05 -13.56 -8.67
CA SER A 118 8.32 -14.33 -9.67
C SER A 118 6.83 -14.15 -9.49
N THR A 119 6.07 -14.12 -10.58
CA THR A 119 4.61 -14.11 -10.54
C THR A 119 4.03 -15.51 -10.22
N GLU A 120 4.84 -16.55 -10.34
CA GLU A 120 4.50 -17.92 -9.92
C GLU A 120 4.47 -18.06 -8.39
N TRP A 121 5.31 -17.28 -7.68
CA TRP A 121 5.36 -17.23 -6.22
C TRP A 121 4.49 -16.12 -5.66
N ARG A 122 3.17 -16.32 -5.79
CA ARG A 122 2.15 -15.29 -5.52
C ARG A 122 2.21 -14.73 -4.11
N SER A 123 2.35 -15.57 -3.08
CA SER A 123 2.50 -15.12 -1.69
C SER A 123 3.72 -14.24 -1.52
N GLN A 124 4.87 -14.68 -2.03
CA GLN A 124 6.11 -13.92 -1.95
C GLN A 124 5.99 -12.55 -2.64
N LEU A 125 5.31 -12.48 -3.79
CA LEU A 125 5.08 -11.20 -4.48
C LEU A 125 4.24 -10.24 -3.62
N VAL A 126 3.21 -10.75 -2.92
CA VAL A 126 2.42 -9.92 -1.99
C VAL A 126 3.31 -9.35 -0.88
N TRP A 127 4.15 -10.18 -0.24
CA TRP A 127 5.04 -9.70 0.82
C TRP A 127 6.02 -8.64 0.32
N ARG A 128 6.54 -8.79 -0.89
CA ARG A 128 7.42 -7.80 -1.51
C ARG A 128 6.71 -6.48 -1.79
N ILE A 129 5.45 -6.53 -2.27
CA ILE A 129 4.64 -5.33 -2.48
C ILE A 129 4.36 -4.65 -1.13
N LEU A 130 4.03 -5.40 -0.07
CA LEU A 130 3.80 -4.85 1.27
C LEU A 130 5.06 -4.23 1.88
N LEU A 131 6.21 -4.85 1.67
CA LEU A 131 7.50 -4.29 2.12
C LEU A 131 7.79 -2.95 1.43
N GLU A 132 7.57 -2.87 0.12
CA GLU A 132 7.72 -1.61 -0.62
C GLU A 132 6.68 -0.57 -0.19
N LEU A 133 5.44 -0.97 0.12
CA LEU A 133 4.40 -0.08 0.65
C LEU A 133 4.85 0.55 1.98
N ASN A 134 5.41 -0.25 2.90
CA ASN A 134 5.99 0.26 4.15
C ASN A 134 7.10 1.30 3.88
N ALA A 135 7.98 1.02 2.91
CA ALA A 135 9.03 1.97 2.51
C ALA A 135 8.43 3.29 1.97
N ARG A 136 7.30 3.23 1.23
CA ARG A 136 6.61 4.45 0.74
C ARG A 136 6.03 5.28 1.88
N PHE A 137 5.39 4.65 2.86
CA PHE A 137 4.92 5.37 4.06
C PHE A 137 6.08 5.99 4.84
N HIS A 138 7.19 5.27 5.01
CA HIS A 138 8.37 5.81 5.66
C HIS A 138 8.91 7.07 4.96
N VAL A 139 8.99 7.05 3.63
CA VAL A 139 9.39 8.22 2.82
C VAL A 139 8.40 9.38 3.00
N ALA A 140 7.10 9.10 2.98
CA ALA A 140 6.05 10.12 3.12
C ALA A 140 6.06 10.77 4.52
N ILE A 141 6.20 9.99 5.59
CA ILE A 141 6.32 10.50 6.96
C ILE A 141 7.58 11.36 7.12
N ASN A 142 8.70 10.92 6.57
CA ASN A 142 9.95 11.69 6.60
C ASN A 142 9.85 12.99 5.79
N ASP A 143 9.07 13.04 4.71
CA ASP A 143 8.82 14.28 3.98
C ASP A 143 8.06 15.29 4.84
N ILE A 144 6.99 14.85 5.52
CA ILE A 144 6.26 15.69 6.48
C ILE A 144 7.19 16.14 7.61
N ALA A 145 8.00 15.25 8.16
CA ALA A 145 8.94 15.60 9.23
C ALA A 145 9.94 16.68 8.80
N ARG A 146 10.43 16.64 7.57
CA ARG A 146 11.30 17.70 7.01
C ARG A 146 10.55 19.02 6.87
N ARG A 147 9.33 19.02 6.37
CA ARG A 147 8.48 20.21 6.17
C ARG A 147 8.11 20.84 7.50
N VAL A 148 7.73 20.06 8.49
CA VAL A 148 7.46 20.54 9.85
C VAL A 148 8.68 21.25 10.41
N ARG A 149 9.89 20.68 10.27
CA ARG A 149 11.12 21.31 10.74
C ARG A 149 11.50 22.57 9.94
N SER A 150 11.27 22.60 8.63
CA SER A 150 11.61 23.75 7.79
C SER A 150 10.68 24.96 8.00
N ASN A 151 9.44 24.73 8.44
CA ASN A 151 8.52 25.82 8.79
C ASN A 151 8.92 26.58 10.06
N ILE A 152 9.92 26.09 10.80
CA ILE A 152 10.37 26.67 12.07
C ILE A 152 11.80 27.15 11.91
N SER A 153 11.93 28.36 11.41
CA SER A 153 13.21 29.03 11.45
C SER A 153 13.34 29.88 12.76
N PRO A 154 14.43 29.75 13.52
CA PRO A 154 14.57 30.45 14.82
C PRO A 154 14.43 31.97 14.75
N ASN A 155 14.52 32.55 13.57
CA ASN A 155 14.50 34.01 13.33
C ASN A 155 13.24 34.49 12.58
N GLN A 156 12.25 33.63 12.37
CA GLN A 156 11.05 33.99 11.62
C GLN A 156 9.84 34.13 12.58
N THR A 157 9.10 35.22 12.43
CA THR A 157 7.82 35.40 13.12
C THR A 157 6.83 34.40 12.52
N ILE A 158 6.32 33.49 13.33
CA ILE A 158 5.33 32.51 12.92
C ILE A 158 4.03 33.21 12.56
N GLN A 159 3.50 32.86 11.40
CA GLN A 159 2.24 33.41 10.87
C GLN A 159 1.10 32.39 11.03
N ASN A 160 -0.14 32.86 10.98
CA ASN A 160 -1.31 31.98 11.01
C ASN A 160 -1.26 30.89 9.92
N GLU A 161 -0.67 31.18 8.77
CA GLU A 161 -0.50 30.21 7.69
C GLU A 161 0.39 29.03 8.09
N ASP A 162 1.43 29.26 8.90
CA ASP A 162 2.32 28.21 9.38
C ASP A 162 1.57 27.28 10.35
N ILE A 163 0.72 27.84 11.20
CA ILE A 163 -0.14 27.06 12.10
C ILE A 163 -1.14 26.21 11.30
N LEU A 164 -1.78 26.78 10.27
CA LEU A 164 -2.70 26.05 9.40
C LEU A 164 -2.01 24.89 8.66
N ARG A 165 -0.76 25.06 8.24
CA ARG A 165 0.05 23.98 7.66
C ARG A 165 0.33 22.86 8.66
N LEU A 166 0.64 23.19 9.92
CA LEU A 166 0.82 22.18 10.95
C LEU A 166 -0.47 21.38 11.17
N VAL A 167 -1.64 22.04 11.19
CA VAL A 167 -2.95 21.35 11.27
C VAL A 167 -3.17 20.43 10.05
N ALA A 168 -2.82 20.87 8.85
CA ALA A 168 -2.91 20.02 7.66
C ALA A 168 -1.99 18.78 7.78
N PHE A 169 -0.76 18.94 8.25
CA PHE A 169 0.16 17.81 8.47
C PHE A 169 -0.32 16.85 9.57
N GLU A 170 -0.96 17.36 10.62
CA GLU A 170 -1.63 16.50 11.62
C GLU A 170 -2.72 15.65 10.98
N GLY A 171 -3.55 16.22 10.11
CA GLY A 171 -4.57 15.50 9.35
C GLY A 171 -3.96 14.37 8.50
N ILE A 172 -2.95 14.69 7.70
CA ILE A 172 -2.27 13.72 6.83
C ILE A 172 -1.62 12.59 7.65
N LEU A 173 -0.96 12.91 8.77
CA LEU A 173 -0.35 11.90 9.63
C LEU A 173 -1.41 10.99 10.28
N ASN A 174 -2.56 11.52 10.67
CA ASN A 174 -3.68 10.71 11.15
C ASN A 174 -4.20 9.77 10.06
N ASP A 175 -4.32 10.23 8.81
CA ASP A 175 -4.72 9.38 7.68
C ASP A 175 -3.70 8.25 7.43
N TYR A 176 -2.40 8.54 7.55
CA TYR A 176 -1.36 7.52 7.44
C TYR A 176 -1.43 6.49 8.56
N LEU A 177 -1.69 6.93 9.81
CA LEU A 177 -1.86 6.02 10.94
C LEU A 177 -3.14 5.18 10.81
N ALA A 178 -4.22 5.75 10.32
CA ALA A 178 -5.46 5.04 10.03
C ALA A 178 -5.29 3.98 8.92
N ALA A 179 -4.39 4.21 7.97
CA ALA A 179 -4.03 3.24 6.94
C ALA A 179 -3.12 2.11 7.48
N LEU A 180 -2.14 2.44 8.33
CA LEU A 180 -1.10 1.50 8.78
C LEU A 180 -1.55 0.60 9.96
N GLN A 181 -2.36 1.13 10.87
CA GLN A 181 -2.72 0.42 12.10
C GLN A 181 -3.54 -0.86 11.85
N PRO A 182 -4.56 -0.88 10.97
CA PRO A 182 -5.27 -2.12 10.63
C PRO A 182 -4.35 -3.14 9.96
N VAL A 183 -3.42 -2.70 9.10
CA VAL A 183 -2.45 -3.56 8.43
C VAL A 183 -1.58 -4.31 9.44
N ASN A 184 -1.15 -3.66 10.53
CA ASN A 184 -0.38 -4.32 11.59
C ASN A 184 -1.15 -5.49 12.22
N SER A 185 -2.43 -5.31 12.48
CA SER A 185 -3.31 -6.36 13.03
C SER A 185 -3.54 -7.49 12.03
N MET A 186 -3.70 -7.15 10.74
CA MET A 186 -3.85 -8.12 9.65
C MET A 186 -2.61 -8.99 9.51
N LEU A 187 -1.43 -8.41 9.48
CA LEU A 187 -0.15 -9.11 9.38
C LEU A 187 0.08 -10.06 10.55
N THR A 188 -0.26 -9.65 11.77
CA THR A 188 -0.20 -10.53 12.96
C THR A 188 -1.09 -11.76 12.81
N ASN A 189 -2.30 -11.60 12.27
CA ASN A 189 -3.21 -12.72 12.02
C ASN A 189 -2.68 -13.67 10.92
N VAL A 190 -2.08 -13.13 9.87
CA VAL A 190 -1.49 -13.93 8.80
C VAL A 190 -0.28 -14.72 9.32
N MET A 191 0.57 -14.12 10.14
CA MET A 191 1.68 -14.84 10.78
C MET A 191 1.20 -16.00 11.67
N ALA A 192 0.03 -15.85 12.28
CA ALA A 192 -0.62 -16.93 13.03
C ALA A 192 -1.26 -18.02 12.14
N GLY A 193 -1.02 -17.99 10.83
CA GLY A 193 -1.51 -18.98 9.86
C GLY A 193 -2.96 -18.79 9.44
N LYS A 194 -3.55 -17.59 9.64
CA LYS A 194 -4.89 -17.26 9.20
C LYS A 194 -4.86 -16.64 7.79
N HIS A 195 -5.88 -16.91 6.98
CA HIS A 195 -6.17 -16.32 5.66
C HIS A 195 -5.26 -16.74 4.51
N ILE A 196 -3.98 -17.03 4.74
CA ILE A 196 -3.03 -17.44 3.70
C ILE A 196 -2.15 -18.57 4.22
N LYS A 197 -1.84 -19.51 3.34
CA LYS A 197 -0.81 -20.51 3.62
C LYS A 197 0.56 -19.83 3.64
N VAL A 198 1.21 -19.91 4.78
CA VAL A 198 2.59 -19.43 4.97
C VAL A 198 3.54 -20.57 4.61
N TYR A 199 4.46 -20.31 3.70
CA TYR A 199 5.53 -21.20 3.35
C TYR A 199 6.77 -20.88 4.19
N ASP A 200 7.57 -21.88 4.51
CA ASP A 200 8.76 -21.68 5.33
C ASP A 200 9.76 -20.72 4.67
N GLU A 201 9.82 -20.74 3.34
CA GLU A 201 10.67 -19.84 2.54
C GLU A 201 10.26 -18.37 2.60
N ASP A 202 8.99 -18.09 2.95
CA ASP A 202 8.44 -16.73 3.01
C ASP A 202 8.51 -16.11 4.42
N LYS A 203 8.86 -16.90 5.45
CA LYS A 203 8.80 -16.44 6.85
C LYS A 203 9.67 -15.23 7.12
N ASP A 204 10.92 -15.25 6.69
CA ASP A 204 11.85 -14.13 6.90
C ASP A 204 11.31 -12.84 6.24
N LEU A 205 10.77 -12.96 5.02
CA LEU A 205 10.20 -11.83 4.30
C LEU A 205 8.92 -11.29 4.99
N MET A 206 8.10 -12.19 5.53
CA MET A 206 6.92 -11.80 6.33
C MET A 206 7.32 -11.08 7.62
N GLU A 207 8.33 -11.59 8.33
CA GLU A 207 8.85 -10.94 9.55
C GLU A 207 9.37 -9.54 9.24
N ASP A 208 10.08 -9.36 8.13
CA ASP A 208 10.52 -8.05 7.64
C ASP A 208 9.35 -7.10 7.36
N VAL A 209 8.26 -7.61 6.75
CA VAL A 209 7.05 -6.81 6.49
C VAL A 209 6.39 -6.36 7.80
N VAL A 210 6.24 -7.26 8.78
CA VAL A 210 5.64 -6.96 10.09
C VAL A 210 6.50 -5.95 10.85
N LEU A 211 7.81 -6.18 10.89
CA LEU A 211 8.75 -5.28 11.55
C LEU A 211 8.73 -3.89 10.89
N GLY A 212 8.79 -3.86 9.54
CA GLY A 212 8.72 -2.62 8.77
C GLY A 212 7.43 -1.85 9.02
N ASN A 213 6.27 -2.51 9.04
CA ASN A 213 4.99 -1.87 9.34
C ASN A 213 4.97 -1.30 10.76
N THR A 214 5.45 -2.05 11.75
CA THR A 214 5.53 -1.60 13.14
C THR A 214 6.43 -0.37 13.27
N GLN A 215 7.60 -0.38 12.65
CA GLN A 215 8.53 0.74 12.68
C GLN A 215 7.95 2.01 12.03
N VAL A 216 7.28 1.87 10.90
CA VAL A 216 6.64 3.01 10.21
C VAL A 216 5.47 3.56 11.02
N LEU A 217 4.67 2.69 11.65
CA LEU A 217 3.58 3.09 12.53
C LEU A 217 4.09 3.91 13.72
N GLU A 218 5.17 3.45 14.38
CA GLU A 218 5.78 4.18 15.51
C GLU A 218 6.42 5.51 15.05
N ALA A 219 7.07 5.53 13.90
CA ALA A 219 7.60 6.76 13.32
C ALA A 219 6.48 7.78 13.04
N GLY A 220 5.35 7.34 12.48
CA GLY A 220 4.17 8.19 12.25
C GLY A 220 3.61 8.76 13.55
N ARG A 221 3.46 7.93 14.59
CA ARG A 221 3.00 8.35 15.92
C ARG A 221 3.94 9.37 16.56
N ALA A 222 5.25 9.14 16.47
CA ALA A 222 6.26 10.07 16.98
C ALA A 222 6.20 11.42 16.24
N GLN A 223 6.09 11.39 14.91
CA GLN A 223 6.00 12.60 14.11
C GLN A 223 4.70 13.37 14.38
N LEU A 224 3.57 12.68 14.55
CA LEU A 224 2.30 13.32 14.92
C LEU A 224 2.42 14.06 16.26
N ARG A 225 2.98 13.40 17.30
CA ARG A 225 3.22 14.06 18.60
C ARG A 225 4.10 15.30 18.45
N THR A 226 5.16 15.21 17.65
CA THR A 226 6.04 16.35 17.41
C THR A 226 5.30 17.52 16.74
N THR A 227 4.45 17.21 15.74
CA THR A 227 3.69 18.23 15.00
C THR A 227 2.67 18.91 15.90
N VAL A 228 1.93 18.14 16.73
CA VAL A 228 0.97 18.64 17.72
C VAL A 228 1.66 19.56 18.73
N ASN A 229 2.76 19.12 19.35
CA ASN A 229 3.50 19.90 20.32
C ASN A 229 4.01 21.22 19.74
N MET A 230 4.44 21.20 18.47
CA MET A 230 4.87 22.42 17.77
C MET A 230 3.70 23.39 17.55
N ARG A 231 2.58 22.89 17.06
CA ARG A 231 1.36 23.70 16.89
C ARG A 231 0.93 24.35 18.20
N GLU A 232 0.91 23.58 19.30
CA GLU A 232 0.56 24.10 20.62
C GLU A 232 1.52 25.14 21.17
N ALA A 233 2.82 24.99 20.89
CA ALA A 233 3.82 25.97 21.29
C ALA A 233 3.71 27.32 20.55
N TYR A 234 3.01 27.34 19.42
CA TYR A 234 2.87 28.52 18.55
C TYR A 234 1.43 29.08 18.49
N SER A 235 0.48 28.43 19.18
CA SER A 235 -0.90 28.91 19.33
C SER A 235 -1.09 29.74 20.58
#